data_7b8c273e273fc756d9c0c0b575220473
#
_entry.id   7b8c273e273fc756d9c0c0b575220473
#
_cell.length_a   1.000
_cell.length_b   1.000
_cell.length_c   1.000
_cell.angle_alpha   90.00
_cell.angle_beta   90.00
_cell.angle_gamma   90.00
#
_symmetry.space_group_name_H-M   'P 1'
#
loop_
_entity.id
_entity.type
_entity.pdbx_description
1 polymer ?
#
loop_
_entity_poly.entity_id
_entity_poly.type
_entity_poly.pdbx_seq_one_letter_code
_entity_poly.pdbx_strand_id
1 'polypeptide(L)'
;FGLGKKVLEFSLKLRLPILFLVKGTVFEQFCSGESLDESFKTVERLYEKNVKSYLHYSVEGLENDESYDTSLNEVLDSIKFVANKNILDFTVFKPTAIANSKILQKVSENKALEKNEQELYERILIRFDTICSLAYKKGVKILVDAEESWIQDSIDEIVLKMMIKYNKQKTIVFNTSQMYRHDRLEYLERLKNIAEKENFLIGIKLVRGAYIEKENKRAKKHNYKSPICESKDATDLNFNEGAKFILSNLDNFSLFCGSHNEKSIYDILDIMKENGIQKNNPK
;
A
#
# COMPACT_ATOMS: atom_id res chain seq x y z
N PHE A 1 -3.39 -18.30 -20.45
CA PHE A 1 -3.81 -16.97 -19.95
C PHE A 1 -4.08 -15.96 -21.08
N GLY A 2 -3.32 -15.96 -22.22
CA GLY A 2 -3.48 -14.98 -23.30
C GLY A 2 -4.78 -15.07 -24.11
N LEU A 3 -5.32 -16.28 -24.31
CA LEU A 3 -6.53 -16.49 -25.13
C LEU A 3 -7.80 -16.03 -24.39
N GLY A 4 -7.91 -16.34 -23.11
CA GLY A 4 -9.05 -15.91 -22.27
C GLY A 4 -9.17 -14.39 -22.15
N LYS A 5 -8.03 -13.67 -21.99
CA LYS A 5 -7.98 -12.22 -21.96
C LYS A 5 -8.50 -11.60 -23.26
N LYS A 6 -8.05 -12.11 -24.42
CA LYS A 6 -8.50 -11.63 -25.75
C LYS A 6 -9.98 -11.89 -25.98
N VAL A 7 -10.50 -13.05 -25.57
CA VAL A 7 -11.93 -13.38 -25.67
C VAL A 7 -12.76 -12.44 -24.79
N LEU A 8 -12.31 -12.18 -23.55
CA LEU A 8 -12.98 -11.25 -22.65
C LEU A 8 -13.00 -9.83 -23.20
N GLU A 9 -11.85 -9.31 -23.66
CA GLU A 9 -11.73 -7.98 -24.27
C GLU A 9 -12.63 -7.84 -25.53
N PHE A 10 -12.68 -8.89 -26.37
CA PHE A 10 -13.54 -8.90 -27.56
C PHE A 10 -15.03 -8.92 -27.18
N SER A 11 -15.40 -9.73 -26.19
CA SER A 11 -16.79 -9.83 -25.72
C SER A 11 -17.26 -8.52 -25.05
N LEU A 12 -16.39 -7.82 -24.30
CA LEU A 12 -16.68 -6.51 -23.72
C LEU A 12 -16.84 -5.44 -24.82
N LYS A 13 -16.01 -5.45 -25.87
CA LYS A 13 -16.14 -4.56 -27.03
C LYS A 13 -17.47 -4.75 -27.76
N LEU A 14 -17.96 -5.98 -27.86
CA LEU A 14 -19.25 -6.31 -28.49
C LEU A 14 -20.45 -6.07 -27.56
N ARG A 15 -20.23 -5.56 -26.32
CA ARG A 15 -21.28 -5.37 -25.30
C ARG A 15 -22.14 -6.62 -25.07
N LEU A 16 -21.55 -7.82 -25.21
CA LEU A 16 -22.26 -9.05 -24.92
C LEU A 16 -22.58 -9.12 -23.42
N PRO A 17 -23.75 -9.67 -23.01
CA PRO A 17 -24.17 -9.76 -21.61
C PRO A 17 -23.39 -10.83 -20.84
N ILE A 18 -22.04 -10.81 -20.94
CA ILE A 18 -21.13 -11.74 -20.26
C ILE A 18 -20.87 -11.32 -18.80
N LEU A 19 -21.26 -10.12 -18.40
CA LEU A 19 -21.09 -9.61 -17.04
C LEU A 19 -21.71 -10.55 -15.99
N PHE A 20 -22.82 -11.21 -16.31
CA PHE A 20 -23.45 -12.18 -15.42
C PHE A 20 -22.56 -13.41 -15.20
N LEU A 21 -21.93 -13.94 -16.28
CA LEU A 21 -21.00 -15.07 -16.18
C LEU A 21 -19.71 -14.69 -15.44
N VAL A 22 -19.22 -13.46 -15.67
CA VAL A 22 -18.03 -12.95 -14.97
C VAL A 22 -18.34 -12.73 -13.49
N LYS A 23 -19.52 -12.21 -13.15
CA LYS A 23 -19.96 -12.01 -11.75
C LYS A 23 -20.07 -13.33 -10.99
N GLY A 24 -20.72 -14.33 -11.56
CA GLY A 24 -20.93 -15.63 -10.91
C GLY A 24 -19.68 -16.54 -10.87
N THR A 25 -18.54 -16.11 -11.39
CA THR A 25 -17.32 -16.92 -11.47
C THR A 25 -16.10 -16.15 -10.95
N VAL A 26 -15.46 -15.39 -11.84
CA VAL A 26 -14.18 -14.69 -11.54
C VAL A 26 -14.37 -13.60 -10.49
N PHE A 27 -15.45 -12.82 -10.59
CA PHE A 27 -15.71 -11.74 -9.64
C PHE A 27 -15.95 -12.30 -8.23
N GLU A 28 -16.80 -13.31 -8.09
CA GLU A 28 -17.09 -13.94 -6.79
C GLU A 28 -15.84 -14.56 -6.15
N GLN A 29 -14.89 -15.03 -6.97
CA GLN A 29 -13.62 -15.60 -6.52
C GLN A 29 -12.66 -14.54 -5.97
N PHE A 30 -12.62 -13.33 -6.55
CA PHE A 30 -11.58 -12.32 -6.29
C PHE A 30 -12.10 -11.04 -5.66
N CYS A 31 -13.41 -10.79 -5.69
CA CYS A 31 -14.03 -9.59 -5.16
C CYS A 31 -15.03 -9.94 -4.05
N SER A 32 -14.99 -9.20 -2.97
CA SER A 32 -15.90 -9.40 -1.84
C SER A 32 -17.29 -8.82 -2.05
N GLY A 33 -17.45 -7.89 -3.01
CA GLY A 33 -18.70 -7.19 -3.32
C GLY A 33 -18.46 -5.95 -4.18
N GLU A 34 -19.55 -5.33 -4.65
CA GLU A 34 -19.52 -4.07 -5.43
C GLU A 34 -19.68 -2.81 -4.54
N SER A 35 -20.01 -3.01 -3.25
CA SER A 35 -20.15 -1.94 -2.25
C SER A 35 -19.48 -2.33 -0.93
N LEU A 36 -19.26 -1.34 -0.05
CA LEU A 36 -18.71 -1.57 1.28
C LEU A 36 -19.62 -2.50 2.10
N ASP A 37 -20.95 -2.33 2.02
CA ASP A 37 -21.91 -3.14 2.77
C ASP A 37 -21.97 -4.60 2.27
N GLU A 38 -21.87 -4.82 0.97
CA GLU A 38 -21.76 -6.17 0.40
C GLU A 38 -20.47 -6.86 0.84
N SER A 39 -19.35 -6.15 0.71
CA SER A 39 -18.03 -6.63 1.11
C SER A 39 -17.96 -6.94 2.61
N PHE A 40 -18.70 -6.18 3.43
CA PHE A 40 -18.74 -6.38 4.87
C PHE A 40 -19.31 -7.72 5.28
N LYS A 41 -20.26 -8.29 4.55
CA LYS A 41 -20.78 -9.66 4.80
C LYS A 41 -19.67 -10.71 4.72
N THR A 42 -18.73 -10.53 3.80
CA THR A 42 -17.55 -11.41 3.69
C THR A 42 -16.59 -11.19 4.87
N VAL A 43 -16.42 -9.94 5.31
CA VAL A 43 -15.62 -9.61 6.50
C VAL A 43 -16.20 -10.28 7.75
N GLU A 44 -17.51 -10.21 7.99
CA GLU A 44 -18.18 -10.85 9.12
C GLU A 44 -17.96 -12.37 9.12
N ARG A 45 -18.17 -13.02 7.97
CA ARG A 45 -17.95 -14.47 7.81
C ARG A 45 -16.51 -14.89 8.09
N LEU A 46 -15.51 -14.08 7.69
CA LEU A 46 -14.10 -14.33 7.98
C LEU A 46 -13.79 -14.10 9.46
N TYR A 47 -14.37 -13.07 10.05
CA TYR A 47 -14.19 -12.75 11.46
C TYR A 47 -14.71 -13.85 12.39
N GLU A 48 -15.82 -14.52 12.04
CA GLU A 48 -16.31 -15.74 12.72
C GLU A 48 -15.27 -16.87 12.76
N LYS A 49 -14.31 -16.85 11.80
CA LYS A 49 -13.17 -17.78 11.74
C LYS A 49 -11.90 -17.21 12.38
N ASN A 50 -12.00 -16.11 13.13
CA ASN A 50 -10.87 -15.37 13.69
C ASN A 50 -9.90 -14.79 12.62
N VAL A 51 -10.39 -14.54 11.42
CA VAL A 51 -9.63 -13.90 10.34
C VAL A 51 -10.09 -12.45 10.22
N LYS A 52 -9.23 -11.51 10.58
CA LYS A 52 -9.46 -10.08 10.34
C LYS A 52 -9.25 -9.74 8.87
N SER A 53 -9.94 -8.72 8.40
CA SER A 53 -9.89 -8.27 7.01
C SER A 53 -9.66 -6.77 6.95
N TYR A 54 -9.29 -6.26 5.79
CA TYR A 54 -9.39 -4.85 5.45
C TYR A 54 -10.02 -4.71 4.07
N LEU A 55 -10.69 -3.60 3.83
CA LEU A 55 -11.35 -3.31 2.57
C LEU A 55 -10.46 -2.40 1.72
N HIS A 56 -10.33 -2.75 0.46
CA HIS A 56 -9.61 -1.95 -0.53
C HIS A 56 -10.57 -1.60 -1.68
N TYR A 57 -10.85 -0.32 -1.82
CA TYR A 57 -11.53 0.20 -3.00
C TYR A 57 -10.49 0.56 -4.05
N SER A 58 -10.54 -0.11 -5.18
CA SER A 58 -9.59 0.12 -6.27
C SER A 58 -10.31 0.64 -7.50
N VAL A 59 -10.07 1.91 -7.85
CA VAL A 59 -10.42 2.48 -9.15
C VAL A 59 -9.13 2.77 -9.89
N GLU A 60 -9.01 2.29 -11.11
CA GLU A 60 -7.85 2.56 -11.97
C GLU A 60 -8.33 3.30 -13.23
N GLY A 61 -7.56 4.27 -13.69
CA GLY A 61 -7.57 4.69 -15.08
C GLY A 61 -8.10 6.06 -15.45
N LEU A 62 -8.46 6.93 -14.51
CA LEU A 62 -8.80 8.31 -14.83
C LEU A 62 -7.77 9.26 -14.20
N GLU A 63 -7.00 9.96 -15.05
CA GLU A 63 -5.94 10.89 -14.62
C GLU A 63 -6.41 12.35 -14.77
N ASN A 64 -7.44 12.76 -14.01
CA ASN A 64 -7.88 14.14 -13.93
C ASN A 64 -8.29 14.51 -12.50
N ASP A 65 -8.35 15.81 -12.18
CA ASP A 65 -8.62 16.30 -10.83
C ASP A 65 -9.99 15.86 -10.29
N GLU A 66 -11.01 15.79 -11.11
CA GLU A 66 -12.35 15.34 -10.71
C GLU A 66 -12.33 13.86 -10.26
N SER A 67 -11.61 13.01 -10.99
CA SER A 67 -11.45 11.61 -10.61
C SER A 67 -10.62 11.41 -9.34
N TYR A 68 -9.59 12.24 -9.14
CA TYR A 68 -8.81 12.21 -7.89
C TYR A 68 -9.63 12.64 -6.68
N ASP A 69 -10.51 13.64 -6.84
CA ASP A 69 -11.40 14.09 -5.77
C ASP A 69 -12.52 13.08 -5.49
N THR A 70 -13.01 12.39 -6.51
CA THR A 70 -13.93 11.26 -6.36
C THR A 70 -13.25 10.13 -5.57
N SER A 71 -12.06 9.73 -5.97
CA SER A 71 -11.28 8.68 -5.25
C SER A 71 -10.93 9.10 -3.83
N LEU A 72 -10.61 10.38 -3.60
CA LEU A 72 -10.42 10.91 -2.24
C LEU A 72 -11.68 10.68 -1.39
N ASN A 73 -12.86 11.03 -1.90
CA ASN A 73 -14.12 10.86 -1.17
C ASN A 73 -14.39 9.37 -0.83
N GLU A 74 -14.12 8.45 -1.76
CA GLU A 74 -14.24 7.02 -1.53
C GLU A 74 -13.31 6.53 -0.40
N VAL A 75 -12.06 7.03 -0.36
CA VAL A 75 -11.13 6.71 0.75
C VAL A 75 -11.65 7.28 2.06
N LEU A 76 -12.15 8.50 2.08
CA LEU A 76 -12.71 9.13 3.28
C LEU A 76 -13.96 8.37 3.78
N ASP A 77 -14.81 7.90 2.89
CA ASP A 77 -15.99 7.11 3.23
C ASP A 77 -15.59 5.71 3.76
N SER A 78 -14.56 5.10 3.17
CA SER A 78 -13.98 3.86 3.70
C SER A 78 -13.45 4.05 5.13
N ILE A 79 -12.77 5.16 5.45
CA ILE A 79 -12.33 5.46 6.82
C ILE A 79 -13.51 5.61 7.78
N LYS A 80 -14.56 6.33 7.38
CA LYS A 80 -15.78 6.48 8.19
C LYS A 80 -16.48 5.15 8.41
N PHE A 81 -16.54 4.31 7.37
CA PHE A 81 -17.12 2.97 7.45
C PHE A 81 -16.36 2.09 8.43
N VAL A 82 -15.02 2.01 8.29
CA VAL A 82 -14.15 1.23 9.19
C VAL A 82 -14.26 1.72 10.64
N ALA A 83 -14.30 3.03 10.85
CA ALA A 83 -14.44 3.61 12.19
C ALA A 83 -15.73 3.18 12.94
N ASN A 84 -16.75 2.80 12.21
CA ASN A 84 -18.03 2.33 12.77
C ASN A 84 -18.11 0.79 12.92
N LYS A 85 -17.02 0.06 12.61
CA LYS A 85 -16.99 -1.41 12.60
C LYS A 85 -15.86 -1.92 13.50
N ASN A 86 -16.21 -2.50 14.63
CA ASN A 86 -15.25 -2.97 15.65
C ASN A 86 -14.34 -4.13 15.18
N ILE A 87 -14.64 -4.73 14.03
CA ILE A 87 -13.89 -5.86 13.47
C ILE A 87 -12.94 -5.47 12.35
N LEU A 88 -12.89 -4.18 11.99
CA LEU A 88 -11.99 -3.61 10.99
C LEU A 88 -11.05 -2.61 11.66
N ASP A 89 -9.76 -2.71 11.36
CA ASP A 89 -8.72 -1.83 11.92
C ASP A 89 -8.07 -0.93 10.84
N PHE A 90 -8.12 -1.37 9.57
CA PHE A 90 -7.35 -0.78 8.48
C PHE A 90 -8.22 -0.41 7.29
N THR A 91 -7.80 0.66 6.61
CA THR A 91 -8.19 0.93 5.22
C THR A 91 -6.93 1.16 4.40
N VAL A 92 -7.04 1.11 3.07
CA VAL A 92 -5.90 1.17 2.15
C VAL A 92 -6.25 2.01 0.93
N PHE A 93 -5.27 2.71 0.37
CA PHE A 93 -5.40 3.38 -0.91
C PHE A 93 -4.09 3.35 -1.72
N LYS A 94 -4.21 3.47 -3.04
CA LYS A 94 -3.09 3.68 -3.94
C LYS A 94 -2.85 5.17 -4.14
N PRO A 95 -1.62 5.67 -4.02
CA PRO A 95 -1.26 7.05 -4.28
C PRO A 95 -1.77 7.59 -5.62
N THR A 96 -1.62 6.82 -6.70
CA THR A 96 -2.08 7.26 -8.03
C THR A 96 -3.59 7.34 -8.20
N ALA A 97 -4.38 6.81 -7.27
CA ALA A 97 -5.83 7.03 -7.24
C ALA A 97 -6.21 8.47 -6.88
N ILE A 98 -5.32 9.21 -6.18
CA ILE A 98 -5.56 10.58 -5.70
C ILE A 98 -4.50 11.59 -6.17
N ALA A 99 -3.54 11.14 -6.99
CA ALA A 99 -2.37 11.93 -7.37
C ALA A 99 -1.96 11.69 -8.81
N ASN A 100 -1.56 12.75 -9.51
CA ASN A 100 -1.03 12.67 -10.85
C ASN A 100 0.36 11.99 -10.85
N SER A 101 0.47 10.84 -11.51
CA SER A 101 1.68 10.02 -11.59
C SER A 101 2.86 10.77 -12.22
N LYS A 102 2.62 11.66 -13.18
CA LYS A 102 3.68 12.44 -13.85
C LYS A 102 4.28 13.50 -12.91
N ILE A 103 3.46 14.11 -12.05
CA ILE A 103 3.95 15.04 -11.04
C ILE A 103 4.79 14.29 -10.00
N LEU A 104 4.29 13.16 -9.48
CA LEU A 104 5.04 12.31 -8.57
C LEU A 104 6.40 11.88 -9.18
N GLN A 105 6.41 11.51 -10.47
CA GLN A 105 7.65 11.14 -11.15
C GLN A 105 8.62 12.32 -11.25
N LYS A 106 8.19 13.52 -11.63
CA LYS A 106 9.06 14.69 -11.68
C LYS A 106 9.69 15.00 -10.32
N VAL A 107 8.90 14.90 -9.26
CA VAL A 107 9.37 15.09 -7.88
C VAL A 107 10.39 14.01 -7.49
N SER A 108 10.10 12.73 -7.77
CA SER A 108 11.03 11.61 -7.51
C SER A 108 12.36 11.77 -8.28
N GLU A 109 12.32 12.35 -9.47
CA GLU A 109 13.49 12.62 -10.31
C GLU A 109 14.20 13.96 -9.93
N ASN A 110 13.76 14.63 -8.86
CA ASN A 110 14.26 15.96 -8.43
C ASN A 110 14.21 17.02 -9.56
N LYS A 111 13.25 16.92 -10.46
CA LYS A 111 13.03 17.91 -11.53
C LYS A 111 12.23 19.09 -11.01
N ALA A 112 12.59 20.29 -11.47
CA ALA A 112 11.83 21.49 -11.19
C ALA A 112 10.40 21.38 -11.73
N LEU A 113 9.43 21.76 -10.91
CA LEU A 113 8.03 21.87 -11.31
C LEU A 113 7.74 23.26 -11.85
N GLU A 114 6.98 23.34 -12.93
CA GLU A 114 6.40 24.60 -13.39
C GLU A 114 5.33 25.10 -12.41
N LYS A 115 4.93 26.37 -12.51
CA LYS A 115 3.97 26.97 -11.56
C LYS A 115 2.65 26.17 -11.44
N ASN A 116 2.09 25.78 -12.57
CA ASN A 116 0.86 24.95 -12.61
C ASN A 116 1.08 23.54 -12.02
N GLU A 117 2.26 22.97 -12.24
CA GLU A 117 2.63 21.66 -11.67
C GLU A 117 2.84 21.74 -10.16
N GLN A 118 3.35 22.88 -9.66
CA GLN A 118 3.48 23.12 -8.22
C GLN A 118 2.13 23.19 -7.53
N GLU A 119 1.15 23.86 -8.16
CA GLU A 119 -0.23 23.89 -7.69
C GLU A 119 -0.87 22.49 -7.65
N LEU A 120 -0.57 21.64 -8.65
CA LEU A 120 -1.01 20.23 -8.66
C LEU A 120 -0.34 19.42 -7.54
N TYR A 121 0.95 19.63 -7.30
CA TYR A 121 1.65 18.94 -6.21
C TYR A 121 1.14 19.36 -4.84
N GLU A 122 0.83 20.64 -4.63
CA GLU A 122 0.20 21.10 -3.39
C GLU A 122 -1.17 20.44 -3.16
N ARG A 123 -1.99 20.27 -4.21
CA ARG A 123 -3.25 19.51 -4.10
C ARG A 123 -3.03 18.05 -3.71
N ILE A 124 -1.98 17.41 -4.24
CA ILE A 124 -1.61 16.05 -3.82
C ILE A 124 -1.32 16.03 -2.32
N LEU A 125 -0.51 16.96 -1.81
CA LEU A 125 -0.19 17.04 -0.37
C LEU A 125 -1.44 17.25 0.48
N ILE A 126 -2.37 18.12 0.03
CA ILE A 126 -3.65 18.36 0.72
C ILE A 126 -4.51 17.09 0.76
N ARG A 127 -4.60 16.32 -0.34
CA ARG A 127 -5.35 15.06 -0.36
C ARG A 127 -4.78 14.03 0.61
N PHE A 128 -3.47 13.85 0.64
CA PHE A 128 -2.81 12.96 1.61
C PHE A 128 -3.06 13.42 3.06
N ASP A 129 -2.92 14.71 3.34
CA ASP A 129 -3.16 15.27 4.68
C ASP A 129 -4.63 15.10 5.09
N THR A 130 -5.57 15.29 4.19
CA THR A 130 -7.01 15.10 4.43
C THR A 130 -7.33 13.67 4.85
N ILE A 131 -6.80 12.67 4.12
CA ILE A 131 -6.96 11.25 4.44
C ILE A 131 -6.35 10.95 5.81
N CYS A 132 -5.09 11.30 6.02
CA CYS A 132 -4.37 10.97 7.24
C CYS A 132 -4.96 11.68 8.47
N SER A 133 -5.43 12.93 8.32
CA SER A 133 -6.12 13.69 9.37
C SER A 133 -7.41 13.01 9.79
N LEU A 134 -8.24 12.57 8.84
CA LEU A 134 -9.48 11.85 9.15
C LEU A 134 -9.18 10.50 9.81
N ALA A 135 -8.22 9.75 9.28
CA ALA A 135 -7.79 8.47 9.84
C ALA A 135 -7.31 8.63 11.31
N TYR A 136 -6.49 9.65 11.58
CA TYR A 136 -6.03 10.00 12.93
C TYR A 136 -7.19 10.33 13.87
N LYS A 137 -8.11 11.23 13.44
CA LYS A 137 -9.29 11.63 14.22
C LYS A 137 -10.22 10.46 14.54
N LYS A 138 -10.34 9.50 13.63
CA LYS A 138 -11.20 8.32 13.78
C LYS A 138 -10.48 7.13 14.44
N GLY A 139 -9.17 7.17 14.59
CA GLY A 139 -8.38 6.06 15.12
C GLY A 139 -8.25 4.86 14.19
N VAL A 140 -8.49 5.06 12.89
CA VAL A 140 -8.37 4.04 11.85
C VAL A 140 -6.95 4.04 11.29
N LYS A 141 -6.33 2.88 11.16
CA LYS A 141 -5.01 2.76 10.55
C LYS A 141 -5.14 2.82 9.02
N ILE A 142 -4.22 3.55 8.37
CA ILE A 142 -4.22 3.71 6.91
C ILE A 142 -2.96 3.10 6.31
N LEU A 143 -3.14 2.21 5.33
CA LEU A 143 -2.06 1.64 4.53
C LEU A 143 -1.95 2.43 3.22
N VAL A 144 -0.80 3.02 2.97
CA VAL A 144 -0.47 3.64 1.68
C VAL A 144 0.27 2.61 0.83
N ASP A 145 -0.34 2.16 -0.26
CA ASP A 145 0.27 1.16 -1.13
C ASP A 145 1.47 1.73 -1.88
N ALA A 146 2.51 0.92 -2.02
CA ALA A 146 3.64 1.26 -2.87
C ALA A 146 3.33 0.98 -4.34
N GLU A 147 3.94 1.77 -5.20
CA GLU A 147 3.76 1.67 -6.64
C GLU A 147 5.11 1.54 -7.34
N GLU A 148 5.23 1.96 -8.60
CA GLU A 148 6.47 1.80 -9.36
C GLU A 148 7.60 2.70 -8.82
N SER A 149 8.83 2.22 -8.92
CA SER A 149 10.02 2.86 -8.34
C SER A 149 10.23 4.32 -8.76
N TRP A 150 9.85 4.66 -9.98
CA TRP A 150 10.04 6.03 -10.51
C TRP A 150 9.09 7.09 -9.94
N ILE A 151 8.07 6.67 -9.17
CA ILE A 151 7.19 7.57 -8.41
C ILE A 151 7.30 7.34 -6.90
N GLN A 152 7.96 6.23 -6.48
CA GLN A 152 7.95 5.80 -5.10
C GLN A 152 8.69 6.73 -4.15
N ASP A 153 9.77 7.35 -4.59
CA ASP A 153 10.56 8.23 -3.71
C ASP A 153 9.76 9.47 -3.28
N SER A 154 8.95 10.06 -4.19
CA SER A 154 8.03 11.14 -3.82
C SER A 154 6.91 10.67 -2.89
N ILE A 155 6.40 9.45 -3.07
CA ILE A 155 5.40 8.83 -2.18
C ILE A 155 6.02 8.62 -0.79
N ASP A 156 7.21 8.04 -0.72
CA ASP A 156 7.94 7.80 0.53
C ASP A 156 8.11 9.11 1.33
N GLU A 157 8.49 10.20 0.66
CA GLU A 157 8.66 11.52 1.31
C GLU A 157 7.32 12.15 1.76
N ILE A 158 6.24 11.99 0.99
CA ILE A 158 4.91 12.46 1.39
C ILE A 158 4.43 11.69 2.62
N VAL A 159 4.56 10.36 2.59
CA VAL A 159 4.12 9.50 3.69
C VAL A 159 4.97 9.72 4.93
N LEU A 160 6.28 9.97 4.79
CA LEU A 160 7.15 10.36 5.90
C LEU A 160 6.63 11.63 6.60
N LYS A 161 6.27 12.68 5.83
CA LYS A 161 5.66 13.90 6.40
C LYS A 161 4.37 13.60 7.16
N MET A 162 3.54 12.68 6.63
CA MET A 162 2.30 12.25 7.30
C MET A 162 2.59 11.47 8.59
N MET A 163 3.58 10.58 8.62
CA MET A 163 4.00 9.88 9.82
C MET A 163 4.52 10.85 10.89
N ILE A 164 5.40 11.79 10.52
CA ILE A 164 5.91 12.82 11.44
C ILE A 164 4.76 13.60 12.07
N LYS A 165 3.70 13.89 11.32
CA LYS A 165 2.55 14.66 11.79
C LYS A 165 1.57 13.84 12.63
N TYR A 166 1.27 12.61 12.23
CA TYR A 166 0.14 11.83 12.76
C TYR A 166 0.53 10.61 13.61
N ASN A 167 1.78 10.15 13.55
CA ASN A 167 2.23 8.97 14.30
C ASN A 167 2.98 9.32 15.60
N LYS A 168 2.60 10.39 16.30
CA LYS A 168 3.31 10.82 17.52
C LYS A 168 3.06 9.93 18.74
N GLN A 169 1.86 9.42 18.90
CA GLN A 169 1.45 8.62 20.07
C GLN A 169 1.11 7.17 19.71
N LYS A 170 0.58 6.95 18.52
CA LYS A 170 0.21 5.64 17.98
C LYS A 170 0.43 5.62 16.48
N THR A 171 0.70 4.44 15.94
CA THR A 171 0.89 4.26 14.51
C THR A 171 -0.46 4.26 13.80
N ILE A 172 -0.72 5.29 13.02
CA ILE A 172 -1.91 5.47 12.18
C ILE A 172 -1.57 5.31 10.71
N VAL A 173 -0.49 5.95 10.26
CA VAL A 173 -0.06 5.97 8.86
C VAL A 173 1.02 4.93 8.65
N PHE A 174 0.79 4.05 7.68
CA PHE A 174 1.74 3.01 7.28
C PHE A 174 2.13 3.23 5.82
N ASN A 175 3.44 3.24 5.55
CA ASN A 175 3.96 3.15 4.20
C ASN A 175 4.16 1.69 3.80
N THR A 176 4.16 1.40 2.51
CA THR A 176 4.47 0.06 2.00
C THR A 176 5.90 0.01 1.47
N SER A 177 6.71 -0.94 1.97
CA SER A 177 8.06 -1.20 1.48
C SER A 177 8.07 -2.47 0.64
N GLN A 178 8.44 -2.35 -0.65
CA GLN A 178 8.54 -3.46 -1.60
C GLN A 178 9.96 -4.02 -1.57
N MET A 179 10.17 -5.13 -0.86
CA MET A 179 11.49 -5.71 -0.57
C MET A 179 12.17 -6.38 -1.77
N TYR A 180 11.50 -6.45 -2.93
CA TYR A 180 12.15 -6.81 -4.19
C TYR A 180 13.12 -5.71 -4.69
N ARG A 181 13.05 -4.47 -4.15
CA ARG A 181 14.04 -3.42 -4.41
C ARG A 181 15.23 -3.61 -3.47
N HIS A 182 16.43 -3.55 -4.03
CA HIS A 182 17.67 -3.76 -3.29
C HIS A 182 18.03 -2.65 -2.29
N ASP A 183 17.37 -1.47 -2.36
CA ASP A 183 17.63 -0.30 -1.51
C ASP A 183 16.73 -0.21 -0.27
N ARG A 184 15.83 -1.18 -0.05
CA ARG A 184 14.80 -1.04 0.99
C ARG A 184 15.30 -1.27 2.43
N LEU A 185 16.34 -2.02 2.64
CA LEU A 185 16.93 -2.14 3.98
C LEU A 185 17.55 -0.81 4.43
N GLU A 186 18.32 -0.16 3.55
CA GLU A 186 18.86 1.19 3.80
C GLU A 186 17.75 2.22 4.05
N TYR A 187 16.64 2.12 3.32
CA TYR A 187 15.46 2.95 3.54
C TYR A 187 14.88 2.76 4.96
N LEU A 188 14.76 1.53 5.46
CA LEU A 188 14.26 1.26 6.81
C LEU A 188 15.21 1.83 7.88
N GLU A 189 16.53 1.70 7.70
CA GLU A 189 17.54 2.29 8.59
C GLU A 189 17.44 3.81 8.60
N ARG A 190 17.33 4.45 7.44
CA ARG A 190 17.12 5.89 7.31
C ARG A 190 15.86 6.35 8.04
N LEU A 191 14.74 5.63 7.88
CA LEU A 191 13.50 5.95 8.58
C LEU A 191 13.67 5.89 10.10
N LYS A 192 14.35 4.86 10.62
CA LYS A 192 14.63 4.74 12.06
C LYS A 192 15.36 5.96 12.58
N ASN A 193 16.46 6.35 11.92
CA ASN A 193 17.26 7.50 12.31
C ASN A 193 16.45 8.81 12.33
N ILE A 194 15.55 9.00 11.36
CA ILE A 194 14.66 10.16 11.32
C ILE A 194 13.61 10.08 12.45
N ALA A 195 13.04 8.90 12.69
CA ALA A 195 12.03 8.72 13.72
C ALA A 195 12.55 8.98 15.13
N GLU A 196 13.79 8.56 15.42
CA GLU A 196 14.47 8.85 16.69
C GLU A 196 14.69 10.35 16.88
N LYS A 197 15.10 11.06 15.80
CA LYS A 197 15.35 12.50 15.84
C LYS A 197 14.05 13.31 15.94
N GLU A 198 13.03 12.98 15.16
CA GLU A 198 11.78 13.72 15.03
C GLU A 198 10.70 13.22 16.02
N ASN A 199 10.97 12.16 16.78
CA ASN A 199 10.09 11.54 17.78
C ASN A 199 8.70 11.19 17.23
N PHE A 200 8.66 10.16 16.36
CA PHE A 200 7.42 9.59 15.84
C PHE A 200 7.53 8.08 15.65
N LEU A 201 6.40 7.39 15.46
CA LEU A 201 6.33 5.96 15.23
C LEU A 201 6.24 5.66 13.73
N ILE A 202 6.94 4.63 13.28
CA ILE A 202 6.99 4.21 11.88
C ILE A 202 6.00 3.07 11.66
N GLY A 203 5.06 3.24 10.72
CA GLY A 203 4.21 2.16 10.23
C GLY A 203 4.75 1.62 8.91
N ILE A 204 5.05 0.32 8.85
CA ILE A 204 5.50 -0.32 7.60
C ILE A 204 4.64 -1.53 7.26
N LYS A 205 4.07 -1.51 6.06
CA LYS A 205 3.56 -2.69 5.37
C LYS A 205 4.71 -3.27 4.55
N LEU A 206 5.18 -4.45 4.94
CA LEU A 206 6.28 -5.13 4.27
C LEU A 206 5.74 -6.11 3.24
N VAL A 207 6.11 -5.96 1.99
CA VAL A 207 5.71 -6.83 0.88
C VAL A 207 6.92 -7.18 0.00
N ARG A 208 6.81 -8.22 -0.83
CA ARG A 208 7.87 -8.49 -1.81
C ARG A 208 7.87 -7.49 -2.94
N GLY A 209 6.72 -7.25 -3.56
CA GLY A 209 6.52 -6.27 -4.63
C GLY A 209 5.72 -6.86 -5.80
N ALA A 210 5.15 -5.97 -6.63
CA ALA A 210 4.18 -6.34 -7.64
C ALA A 210 4.55 -5.94 -9.08
N TYR A 211 5.61 -5.17 -9.32
CA TYR A 211 5.86 -4.52 -10.61
C TYR A 211 7.14 -4.99 -11.32
N ILE A 212 7.65 -6.20 -11.03
CA ILE A 212 8.94 -6.73 -11.53
C ILE A 212 9.09 -6.57 -13.05
N GLU A 213 8.05 -6.96 -13.81
CA GLU A 213 8.12 -6.87 -15.28
C GLU A 213 8.15 -5.43 -15.78
N LYS A 214 7.36 -4.54 -15.18
CA LYS A 214 7.33 -3.12 -15.52
C LYS A 214 8.67 -2.45 -15.21
N GLU A 215 9.24 -2.72 -14.04
CA GLU A 215 10.54 -2.21 -13.59
C GLU A 215 11.68 -2.62 -14.52
N ASN A 216 11.80 -3.92 -14.80
CA ASN A 216 12.82 -4.45 -15.67
C ASN A 216 12.69 -3.95 -17.12
N LYS A 217 11.44 -3.86 -17.62
CA LYS A 217 11.17 -3.31 -18.96
C LYS A 217 11.58 -1.84 -19.06
N ARG A 218 11.25 -1.03 -18.03
CA ARG A 218 11.63 0.37 -17.96
C ARG A 218 13.16 0.55 -17.87
N ALA A 219 13.81 -0.20 -16.98
CA ALA A 219 15.26 -0.17 -16.81
C ALA A 219 15.99 -0.46 -18.12
N LYS A 220 15.55 -1.51 -18.84
CA LYS A 220 16.10 -1.84 -20.17
C LYS A 220 15.84 -0.75 -21.20
N LYS A 221 14.61 -0.17 -21.23
CA LYS A 221 14.26 0.90 -22.18
C LYS A 221 15.08 2.18 -21.99
N HIS A 222 15.38 2.52 -20.73
CA HIS A 222 16.06 3.76 -20.38
C HIS A 222 17.55 3.57 -20.02
N ASN A 223 18.07 2.33 -20.20
CA ASN A 223 19.47 1.96 -20.00
C ASN A 223 20.02 2.32 -18.60
N TYR A 224 19.27 1.94 -17.54
CA TYR A 224 19.75 2.03 -16.16
C TYR A 224 19.65 0.67 -15.46
N LYS A 225 20.38 0.51 -14.33
CA LYS A 225 20.36 -0.72 -13.54
C LYS A 225 18.96 -0.89 -12.91
N SER A 226 18.33 -2.06 -13.10
CA SER A 226 17.05 -2.35 -12.48
C SER A 226 17.12 -2.17 -10.95
N PRO A 227 16.12 -1.54 -10.31
CA PRO A 227 16.07 -1.44 -8.85
C PRO A 227 15.72 -2.77 -8.18
N ILE A 228 15.37 -3.80 -8.97
CA ILE A 228 14.91 -5.08 -8.48
C ILE A 228 16.10 -5.99 -8.12
N CYS A 229 15.98 -6.73 -7.04
CA CYS A 229 16.92 -7.78 -6.65
C CYS A 229 17.15 -8.78 -7.80
N GLU A 230 18.35 -9.32 -7.90
CA GLU A 230 18.79 -10.15 -9.03
C GLU A 230 18.05 -11.50 -9.12
N SER A 231 17.46 -11.96 -8.00
CA SER A 231 16.74 -13.23 -7.94
C SER A 231 15.57 -13.17 -6.96
N LYS A 232 14.72 -14.21 -7.04
CA LYS A 232 13.68 -14.45 -6.05
C LYS A 232 14.29 -14.69 -4.66
N ASP A 233 15.37 -15.44 -4.58
CA ASP A 233 16.03 -15.76 -3.31
C ASP A 233 16.62 -14.50 -2.66
N ALA A 234 17.22 -13.60 -3.46
CA ALA A 234 17.66 -12.29 -2.99
C ALA A 234 16.51 -11.43 -2.48
N THR A 235 15.35 -11.48 -3.15
CA THR A 235 14.11 -10.81 -2.68
C THR A 235 13.61 -11.42 -1.36
N ASP A 236 13.62 -12.75 -1.25
CA ASP A 236 13.20 -13.45 -0.05
C ASP A 236 14.11 -13.13 1.13
N LEU A 237 15.43 -13.10 0.91
CA LEU A 237 16.42 -12.69 1.92
C LEU A 237 16.16 -11.25 2.36
N ASN A 238 16.04 -10.32 1.41
CA ASN A 238 15.79 -8.90 1.69
C ASN A 238 14.50 -8.68 2.48
N PHE A 239 13.43 -9.43 2.16
CA PHE A 239 12.18 -9.42 2.92
C PHE A 239 12.36 -9.92 4.36
N ASN A 240 13.05 -11.05 4.54
CA ASN A 240 13.27 -11.63 5.86
C ASN A 240 14.16 -10.75 6.74
N GLU A 241 15.23 -10.16 6.18
CA GLU A 241 16.08 -9.19 6.90
C GLU A 241 15.31 -7.92 7.27
N GLY A 242 14.45 -7.42 6.37
CA GLY A 242 13.57 -6.29 6.66
C GLY A 242 12.57 -6.58 7.79
N ALA A 243 11.96 -7.77 7.80
CA ALA A 243 11.07 -8.20 8.88
C ALA A 243 11.82 -8.32 10.21
N LYS A 244 13.01 -8.93 10.21
CA LYS A 244 13.89 -9.05 11.37
C LYS A 244 14.31 -7.69 11.91
N PHE A 245 14.72 -6.77 11.03
CA PHE A 245 15.07 -5.40 11.40
C PHE A 245 13.91 -4.69 12.10
N ILE A 246 12.69 -4.76 11.56
CA ILE A 246 11.51 -4.14 12.14
C ILE A 246 11.17 -4.76 13.49
N LEU A 247 11.16 -6.11 13.61
CA LEU A 247 10.84 -6.81 14.84
C LEU A 247 11.87 -6.55 15.95
N SER A 248 13.13 -6.29 15.60
CA SER A 248 14.18 -5.90 16.55
C SER A 248 14.10 -4.43 16.98
N ASN A 249 13.23 -3.63 16.37
CA ASN A 249 13.09 -2.19 16.62
C ASN A 249 11.62 -1.78 16.85
N LEU A 250 10.84 -2.61 17.55
CA LEU A 250 9.41 -2.36 17.80
C LEU A 250 9.14 -1.10 18.64
N ASP A 251 10.13 -0.53 19.31
CA ASP A 251 9.97 0.77 19.98
C ASP A 251 9.66 1.88 18.97
N ASN A 252 10.25 1.79 17.77
CA ASN A 252 10.05 2.75 16.69
C ASN A 252 9.05 2.27 15.64
N PHE A 253 8.92 0.95 15.42
CA PHE A 253 8.18 0.40 14.29
C PHE A 253 6.89 -0.32 14.69
N SER A 254 5.94 -0.32 13.74
CA SER A 254 4.80 -1.23 13.67
C SER A 254 4.82 -1.94 12.33
N LEU A 255 4.69 -3.27 12.33
CA LEU A 255 4.77 -4.12 11.14
C LEU A 255 3.39 -4.57 10.67
N PHE A 256 3.08 -4.36 9.39
CA PHE A 256 2.04 -5.08 8.67
C PHE A 256 2.72 -6.03 7.67
N CYS A 257 2.70 -7.33 7.94
CA CYS A 257 3.36 -8.33 7.10
C CYS A 257 2.44 -8.77 5.96
N GLY A 258 2.72 -8.34 4.72
CA GLY A 258 1.98 -8.72 3.51
C GLY A 258 2.70 -9.83 2.73
N SER A 259 2.48 -11.09 3.10
CA SER A 259 3.14 -12.23 2.46
C SER A 259 2.26 -13.47 2.41
N HIS A 260 2.42 -14.27 1.34
CA HIS A 260 1.93 -15.64 1.20
C HIS A 260 3.06 -16.69 1.32
N ASN A 261 4.29 -16.25 1.60
CA ASN A 261 5.42 -17.16 1.75
C ASN A 261 5.42 -17.77 3.16
N GLU A 262 5.05 -19.04 3.22
CA GLU A 262 4.89 -19.79 4.46
C GLU A 262 6.19 -19.82 5.29
N LYS A 263 7.34 -20.05 4.64
CA LYS A 263 8.64 -20.05 5.31
C LYS A 263 8.92 -18.71 6.01
N SER A 264 8.73 -17.59 5.31
CA SER A 264 8.94 -16.26 5.90
C SER A 264 7.98 -15.99 7.07
N ILE A 265 6.76 -16.52 7.03
CA ILE A 265 5.82 -16.39 8.16
C ILE A 265 6.31 -17.17 9.37
N TYR A 266 6.81 -18.41 9.18
CA TYR A 266 7.41 -19.18 10.28
C TYR A 266 8.67 -18.51 10.82
N ASP A 267 9.57 -18.01 9.96
CA ASP A 267 10.77 -17.27 10.38
C ASP A 267 10.39 -16.05 11.25
N ILE A 268 9.34 -15.31 10.88
CA ILE A 268 8.81 -14.18 11.67
C ILE A 268 8.27 -14.65 13.02
N LEU A 269 7.51 -15.74 13.06
CA LEU A 269 6.95 -16.29 14.30
C LEU A 269 8.07 -16.77 15.25
N ASP A 270 9.15 -17.36 14.72
CA ASP A 270 10.30 -17.77 15.51
C ASP A 270 11.03 -16.55 16.08
N ILE A 271 11.28 -15.51 15.29
CA ILE A 271 11.85 -14.24 15.76
C ILE A 271 10.97 -13.62 16.86
N MET A 272 9.64 -13.60 16.68
CA MET A 272 8.73 -13.11 17.71
C MET A 272 8.86 -13.89 19.01
N LYS A 273 8.93 -15.22 18.93
CA LYS A 273 9.08 -16.10 20.09
C LYS A 273 10.41 -15.86 20.81
N GLU A 274 11.53 -15.79 20.07
CA GLU A 274 12.86 -15.53 20.60
C GLU A 274 12.96 -14.18 21.31
N ASN A 275 12.29 -13.16 20.80
CA ASN A 275 12.25 -11.81 21.37
C ASN A 275 11.11 -11.61 22.40
N GLY A 276 10.36 -12.64 22.77
CA GLY A 276 9.25 -12.54 23.74
C GLY A 276 8.07 -11.70 23.27
N ILE A 277 7.94 -11.49 21.94
CA ILE A 277 6.85 -10.71 21.35
C ILE A 277 5.57 -11.54 21.37
N GLN A 278 4.57 -11.04 22.07
CA GLN A 278 3.27 -11.72 22.20
C GLN A 278 2.50 -11.75 20.87
N LYS A 279 1.73 -12.81 20.61
CA LYS A 279 0.92 -12.97 19.39
C LYS A 279 -0.13 -11.87 19.18
N ASN A 280 -0.55 -11.21 20.26
CA ASN A 280 -1.50 -10.10 20.25
C ASN A 280 -0.82 -8.72 20.36
N ASN A 281 0.49 -8.64 20.13
CA ASN A 281 1.19 -7.37 20.11
C ASN A 281 0.54 -6.43 19.07
N PRO A 282 0.20 -5.18 19.43
CA PRO A 282 -0.49 -4.26 18.54
C PRO A 282 0.41 -3.61 17.46
N LYS A 283 1.73 -3.86 17.53
CA LYS A 283 2.75 -3.28 16.62
C LYS A 283 3.16 -4.18 15.46
#